data_e89b15e4122f079256f6a95c605b0f5f
#
_entry.id   e89b15e4122f079256f6a95c605b0f5f
#
_cell.length_a   1.000
_cell.length_b   1.000
_cell.length_c   1.000
_cell.angle_alpha   90.00
_cell.angle_beta   90.00
_cell.angle_gamma   90.00
#
_symmetry.space_group_name_H-M   'P 1'
#
loop_
_entity.id
_entity.type
_entity.pdbx_description
1 polymer ?
#
loop_
_entity_poly.entity_id
_entity_poly.type
_entity_poly.pdbx_seq_one_letter_code
_entity_poly.pdbx_strand_id
1 'polypeptide(L)'
;MPNPVVHFEIIGKDQQLLESFYKDVFGWKTMIEGYSIVDTMPRPGAGIGRGIGAADEARRHVIFYVSVVDISAALASIEAKGGKKKFGPHPTPDGGIIAGFHDPDGHLIGLMQPPPGM
;
A
#
# COMPACT_ATOMS: atom_id res chain seq x y z
N MET A 1 -11.78 10.75 -23.01
CA MET A 1 -11.07 11.13 -21.77
C MET A 1 -10.91 9.92 -20.88
N PRO A 2 -9.71 9.64 -20.39
CA PRO A 2 -9.55 8.56 -19.42
C PRO A 2 -10.27 8.91 -18.12
N ASN A 3 -10.87 7.89 -17.51
CA ASN A 3 -11.57 8.07 -16.23
C ASN A 3 -10.59 7.81 -15.10
N PRO A 4 -10.40 8.76 -14.18
CA PRO A 4 -9.45 8.57 -13.09
C PRO A 4 -9.99 7.64 -12.02
N VAL A 5 -9.07 6.96 -11.32
CA VAL A 5 -9.38 6.27 -10.08
C VAL A 5 -9.36 7.31 -8.96
N VAL A 6 -10.46 7.49 -8.25
CA VAL A 6 -10.60 8.56 -7.26
C VAL A 6 -10.80 8.06 -5.84
N HIS A 7 -10.93 6.76 -5.66
CA HIS A 7 -11.23 6.19 -4.35
C HIS A 7 -10.74 4.75 -4.28
N PHE A 8 -10.22 4.36 -3.13
CA PHE A 8 -9.97 2.96 -2.82
C PHE A 8 -10.44 2.67 -1.41
N GLU A 9 -10.71 1.40 -1.12
CA GLU A 9 -11.13 0.96 0.20
C GLU A 9 -10.40 -0.31 0.60
N ILE A 10 -10.15 -0.44 1.89
CA ILE A 10 -9.65 -1.67 2.49
C ILE A 10 -10.72 -2.14 3.47
N ILE A 11 -11.35 -3.24 3.17
CA ILE A 11 -12.48 -3.77 3.95
C ILE A 11 -12.06 -5.10 4.56
N GLY A 12 -12.17 -5.21 5.88
CA GLY A 12 -11.84 -6.42 6.59
C GLY A 12 -12.78 -6.66 7.76
N LYS A 13 -12.54 -7.73 8.47
CA LYS A 13 -13.43 -8.15 9.56
C LYS A 13 -13.35 -7.22 10.77
N ASP A 14 -12.16 -6.72 11.07
CA ASP A 14 -11.93 -5.89 12.25
C ASP A 14 -11.45 -4.51 11.82
N GLN A 15 -12.38 -3.57 11.76
CA GLN A 15 -12.11 -2.22 11.32
C GLN A 15 -11.06 -1.53 12.20
N GLN A 16 -11.17 -1.69 13.52
CA GLN A 16 -10.24 -1.03 14.44
C GLN A 16 -8.82 -1.56 14.31
N LEU A 17 -8.68 -2.85 14.11
CA LEU A 17 -7.36 -3.47 13.89
C LEU A 17 -6.72 -2.93 12.62
N LEU A 18 -7.48 -2.86 11.53
CA LEU A 18 -6.98 -2.32 10.26
C LEU A 18 -6.61 -0.84 10.37
N GLU A 19 -7.45 -0.04 11.01
CA GLU A 19 -7.16 1.39 11.22
C GLU A 19 -5.86 1.57 11.99
N SER A 20 -5.69 0.83 13.09
CA SER A 20 -4.48 0.90 13.90
C SER A 20 -3.25 0.48 13.10
N PHE A 21 -3.36 -0.59 12.32
CA PHE A 21 -2.26 -1.07 11.50
C PHE A 21 -1.79 0.01 10.52
N TYR A 22 -2.71 0.55 9.71
CA TYR A 22 -2.34 1.51 8.66
C TYR A 22 -1.90 2.85 9.23
N LYS A 23 -2.47 3.26 10.35
CA LYS A 23 -2.01 4.44 11.06
C LYS A 23 -0.59 4.24 11.60
N ASP A 24 -0.34 3.11 12.26
CA ASP A 24 0.96 2.85 12.90
C ASP A 24 2.08 2.65 11.89
N VAL A 25 1.79 1.98 10.77
CA VAL A 25 2.80 1.67 9.76
C VAL A 25 3.04 2.85 8.83
N PHE A 26 1.98 3.48 8.32
CA PHE A 26 2.10 4.48 7.27
C PHE A 26 1.74 5.91 7.70
N GLY A 27 1.27 6.09 8.94
CA GLY A 27 0.90 7.40 9.42
C GLY A 27 -0.39 7.95 8.82
N TRP A 28 -1.23 7.10 8.25
CA TRP A 28 -2.48 7.56 7.64
C TRP A 28 -3.43 8.09 8.69
N LYS A 29 -4.05 9.22 8.38
CA LYS A 29 -5.06 9.82 9.26
C LYS A 29 -6.42 9.21 8.95
N THR A 30 -7.14 8.86 9.99
CA THR A 30 -8.50 8.33 9.86
C THR A 30 -9.49 9.31 10.48
N MET A 31 -10.61 9.50 9.81
CA MET A 31 -11.75 10.25 10.33
C MET A 31 -12.91 9.26 10.45
N ILE A 32 -13.52 9.22 11.63
CA ILE A 32 -14.54 8.23 11.95
C ILE A 32 -15.92 8.87 11.97
N GLU A 33 -16.77 8.49 11.02
CA GLU A 33 -18.20 8.79 11.03
C GLU A 33 -18.96 7.60 10.48
N GLY A 34 -19.07 6.55 11.29
CA GLY A 34 -19.71 5.32 10.85
C GLY A 34 -18.79 4.42 10.05
N TYR A 35 -17.91 4.97 9.27
CA TYR A 35 -16.80 4.27 8.63
C TYR A 35 -15.59 5.21 8.60
N SER A 36 -14.41 4.62 8.44
CA SER A 36 -13.19 5.42 8.45
C SER A 36 -12.92 6.02 7.07
N ILE A 37 -12.67 7.32 7.06
CA ILE A 37 -12.16 8.00 5.88
C ILE A 37 -10.66 8.17 6.09
N VAL A 38 -9.87 7.72 5.11
CA VAL A 38 -8.42 7.69 5.22
C VAL A 38 -7.81 8.77 4.34
N ASP A 39 -6.96 9.60 4.94
CA ASP A 39 -6.19 10.58 4.20
C ASP A 39 -4.76 10.08 4.07
N THR A 40 -4.36 9.78 2.84
CA THR A 40 -3.03 9.27 2.51
C THR A 40 -2.17 10.32 1.81
N MET A 41 -2.73 11.49 1.51
CA MET A 41 -2.06 12.49 0.69
C MET A 41 -1.19 13.41 1.54
N PRO A 42 0.14 13.44 1.32
CA PRO A 42 1.00 14.37 2.03
C PRO A 42 0.85 15.80 1.53
N ARG A 43 0.37 15.97 0.30
CA ARG A 43 0.15 17.27 -0.33
C ARG A 43 -0.81 17.13 -1.51
N PRO A 44 -1.46 18.21 -1.94
CA PRO A 44 -2.31 18.16 -3.13
C PRO A 44 -1.53 17.66 -4.36
N GLY A 45 -2.16 16.82 -5.15
CA GLY A 45 -1.56 16.29 -6.38
C GLY A 45 -0.69 15.06 -6.21
N ALA A 46 -0.43 14.61 -4.97
CA ALA A 46 0.28 13.38 -4.71
C ALA A 46 -0.70 12.20 -4.81
N GLY A 47 -1.15 11.92 -6.00
CA GLY A 47 -2.22 10.97 -6.24
C GLY A 47 -1.73 9.60 -6.71
N ILE A 48 -2.69 8.79 -7.14
CA ILE A 48 -2.46 7.41 -7.58
C ILE A 48 -1.86 7.41 -8.98
N GLY A 49 -0.75 6.70 -9.15
CA GLY A 49 -0.19 6.38 -10.45
C GLY A 49 -0.98 5.26 -11.11
N ARG A 50 -0.45 4.67 -12.18
CA ARG A 50 -1.19 3.65 -12.92
C ARG A 50 -0.25 2.63 -13.54
N GLY A 51 -0.78 1.42 -13.70
CA GLY A 51 -0.09 0.36 -14.40
C GLY A 51 -1.06 -0.73 -14.80
N ILE A 52 -0.83 -1.30 -15.95
CA ILE A 52 -1.52 -2.51 -16.39
C ILE A 52 -0.43 -3.45 -16.87
N GLY A 53 -0.40 -4.64 -16.32
CA GLY A 53 0.62 -5.61 -16.65
C GLY A 53 0.04 -6.97 -16.96
N ALA A 54 0.86 -7.83 -17.53
CA ALA A 54 0.52 -9.22 -17.78
C ALA A 54 0.86 -10.07 -16.57
N ALA A 55 0.04 -11.08 -16.32
CA ALA A 55 0.27 -12.05 -15.25
C ALA A 55 -0.22 -13.42 -15.67
N ASP A 56 0.33 -14.45 -15.03
CA ASP A 56 -0.21 -15.79 -15.20
C ASP A 56 -1.44 -15.99 -14.34
N GLU A 57 -2.08 -17.15 -14.46
CA GLU A 57 -3.30 -17.46 -13.73
C GLU A 57 -3.15 -17.35 -12.21
N ALA A 58 -1.96 -17.67 -11.70
CA ALA A 58 -1.71 -17.72 -10.26
C ALA A 58 -1.52 -16.32 -9.64
N ARG A 59 -1.34 -15.28 -10.47
CA ARG A 59 -0.98 -13.95 -9.98
C ARG A 59 -1.94 -12.86 -10.45
N ARG A 60 -3.18 -13.22 -10.67
CA ARG A 60 -4.20 -12.22 -10.97
C ARG A 60 -4.58 -11.48 -9.70
N HIS A 61 -4.44 -10.16 -9.72
CA HIS A 61 -4.82 -9.37 -8.56
C HIS A 61 -5.03 -7.91 -8.96
N VAL A 62 -5.74 -7.21 -8.11
CA VAL A 62 -5.78 -5.75 -8.11
C VAL A 62 -4.97 -5.32 -6.90
N ILE A 63 -4.03 -4.41 -7.09
CA ILE A 63 -3.14 -3.99 -6.02
C ILE A 63 -2.89 -2.49 -6.14
N PHE A 64 -2.73 -1.83 -5.00
CA PHE A 64 -2.18 -0.48 -4.98
C PHE A 64 -0.87 -0.50 -4.20
N TYR A 65 -0.02 0.47 -4.50
CA TYR A 65 1.30 0.56 -3.89
C TYR A 65 1.38 1.80 -3.01
N VAL A 66 1.92 1.63 -1.81
CA VAL A 66 2.20 2.72 -0.88
C VAL A 66 3.66 3.12 -1.04
N SER A 67 3.91 4.41 -1.26
CA SER A 67 5.26 4.93 -1.37
C SER A 67 5.90 5.01 0.01
N VAL A 68 7.10 4.45 0.17
CA VAL A 68 7.84 4.45 1.43
C VAL A 68 9.26 4.92 1.18
N VAL A 69 9.89 5.49 2.20
CA VAL A 69 11.27 5.98 2.11
C VAL A 69 12.27 4.83 2.18
N ASP A 70 12.00 3.83 3.01
CA ASP A 70 12.89 2.69 3.23
C ASP A 70 12.04 1.42 3.30
N ILE A 71 12.13 0.62 2.25
CA ILE A 71 11.27 -0.55 2.11
C ILE A 71 11.59 -1.65 3.14
N SER A 72 12.84 -1.79 3.52
CA SER A 72 13.23 -2.78 4.54
C SER A 72 12.68 -2.41 5.91
N ALA A 73 12.76 -1.13 6.26
CA ALA A 73 12.19 -0.65 7.52
C ALA A 73 10.66 -0.79 7.52
N ALA A 74 10.01 -0.50 6.39
CA ALA A 74 8.56 -0.65 6.26
C ALA A 74 8.15 -2.11 6.45
N LEU A 75 8.86 -3.05 5.83
CA LEU A 75 8.55 -4.48 5.98
C LEU A 75 8.74 -4.95 7.43
N ALA A 76 9.77 -4.47 8.11
CA ALA A 76 9.99 -4.80 9.52
C ALA A 76 8.83 -4.30 10.40
N SER A 77 8.38 -3.07 10.16
CA SER A 77 7.23 -2.49 10.87
C SER A 77 5.95 -3.27 10.60
N ILE A 78 5.72 -3.65 9.33
CA ILE A 78 4.56 -4.43 8.93
C ILE A 78 4.53 -5.77 9.68
N GLU A 79 5.66 -6.47 9.72
CA GLU A 79 5.73 -7.76 10.42
C GLU A 79 5.51 -7.60 11.92
N ALA A 80 6.04 -6.54 12.51
CA ALA A 80 5.84 -6.26 13.94
C ALA A 80 4.38 -5.97 14.29
N LYS A 81 3.59 -5.51 13.32
CA LYS A 81 2.18 -5.13 13.53
C LYS A 81 1.18 -6.15 12.98
N GLY A 82 1.63 -7.35 12.64
CA GLY A 82 0.74 -8.43 12.27
C GLY A 82 0.57 -8.69 10.78
N GLY A 83 1.28 -7.96 9.94
CA GLY A 83 1.31 -8.24 8.51
C GLY A 83 2.37 -9.27 8.18
N LYS A 84 2.41 -9.71 6.91
CA LYS A 84 3.38 -10.69 6.45
C LYS A 84 3.87 -10.34 5.05
N LYS A 85 5.18 -10.36 4.87
CA LYS A 85 5.77 -10.16 3.55
C LYS A 85 5.29 -11.24 2.59
N LYS A 86 4.92 -10.83 1.37
CA LYS A 86 4.50 -11.75 0.32
C LYS A 86 5.53 -11.86 -0.80
N PHE A 87 6.11 -10.74 -1.24
CA PHE A 87 7.13 -10.77 -2.28
C PHE A 87 8.09 -9.60 -2.11
N GLY A 88 9.26 -9.71 -2.74
CA GLY A 88 10.28 -8.67 -2.76
C GLY A 88 11.12 -8.63 -1.49
N PRO A 89 11.97 -7.62 -1.35
CA PRO A 89 12.18 -6.49 -2.28
C PRO A 89 12.74 -6.91 -3.64
N HIS A 90 12.22 -6.27 -4.70
CA HIS A 90 12.73 -6.46 -6.07
C HIS A 90 13.04 -5.11 -6.69
N PRO A 91 14.16 -4.97 -7.41
CA PRO A 91 14.43 -3.71 -8.11
C PRO A 91 13.48 -3.53 -9.29
N THR A 92 13.15 -2.28 -9.58
CA THR A 92 12.42 -1.91 -10.77
C THR A 92 13.39 -1.38 -11.82
N PRO A 93 12.99 -1.36 -13.12
CA PRO A 93 13.90 -0.89 -14.17
C PRO A 93 14.38 0.54 -14.00
N ASP A 94 13.61 1.40 -13.32
CA ASP A 94 13.97 2.80 -13.11
C ASP A 94 14.84 3.04 -11.86
N GLY A 95 15.24 1.99 -11.16
CA GLY A 95 16.07 2.10 -9.97
C GLY A 95 15.32 2.15 -8.65
N GLY A 96 14.01 1.98 -8.68
CA GLY A 96 13.22 1.85 -7.46
C GLY A 96 13.22 0.44 -6.92
N ILE A 97 12.43 0.20 -5.89
CA ILE A 97 12.30 -1.11 -5.25
C ILE A 97 10.82 -1.32 -4.95
N ILE A 98 10.31 -2.52 -5.20
CA ILE A 98 8.95 -2.89 -4.85
C ILE A 98 8.94 -4.10 -3.93
N ALA A 99 7.89 -4.20 -3.13
CA ALA A 99 7.60 -5.36 -2.31
C ALA A 99 6.10 -5.46 -2.12
N GLY A 100 5.64 -6.57 -1.58
CA GLY A 100 4.24 -6.75 -1.26
C GLY A 100 4.09 -7.48 0.05
N PHE A 101 2.97 -7.25 0.69
CA PHE A 101 2.66 -7.87 1.97
C PHE A 101 1.18 -8.17 2.08
N HIS A 102 0.84 -9.08 2.98
CA HIS A 102 -0.54 -9.28 3.40
C HIS A 102 -0.76 -8.52 4.70
N ASP A 103 -1.81 -7.71 4.76
CA ASP A 103 -2.18 -7.03 5.98
C ASP A 103 -2.76 -8.03 6.99
N PRO A 104 -3.09 -7.62 8.22
CA PRO A 104 -3.61 -8.56 9.22
C PRO A 104 -4.89 -9.30 8.81
N ASP A 105 -5.63 -8.78 7.85
CA ASP A 105 -6.85 -9.43 7.33
C ASP A 105 -6.60 -10.22 6.04
N GLY A 106 -5.36 -10.23 5.52
CA GLY A 106 -4.99 -11.01 4.35
C GLY A 106 -5.05 -10.28 3.02
N HIS A 107 -5.26 -8.97 3.01
CA HIS A 107 -5.26 -8.20 1.77
C HIS A 107 -3.84 -8.02 1.24
N LEU A 108 -3.67 -8.17 -0.07
CA LEU A 108 -2.39 -7.95 -0.72
C LEU A 108 -2.21 -6.47 -1.03
N ILE A 109 -1.18 -5.88 -0.48
CA ILE A 109 -0.85 -4.46 -0.63
C ILE A 109 0.60 -4.35 -1.10
N GLY A 110 0.88 -3.39 -1.96
CA GLY A 110 2.23 -3.16 -2.45
C GLY A 110 2.94 -2.02 -1.75
N LEU A 111 4.26 -2.09 -1.78
CA LEU A 111 5.16 -1.04 -1.33
C LEU A 111 6.04 -0.62 -2.49
N MET A 112 6.33 0.66 -2.58
CA MET A 112 7.25 1.17 -3.58
C MET A 112 8.21 2.16 -2.92
N GLN A 113 9.50 1.90 -3.06
CA GLN A 113 10.54 2.87 -2.72
C GLN A 113 10.98 3.52 -4.01
N PRO A 114 10.76 4.84 -4.17
CA PRO A 114 11.13 5.50 -5.43
C PRO A 114 12.63 5.45 -5.69
N PRO A 115 13.06 5.60 -6.96
CA PRO A 115 14.48 5.71 -7.28
C PRO A 115 15.12 6.87 -6.54
N PRO A 116 16.44 6.79 -6.25
CA PRO A 116 17.16 7.90 -5.60
C PRO A 116 17.01 9.21 -6.40
N GLY A 117 16.76 10.30 -5.68
CA GLY A 117 16.61 11.60 -6.29
C GLY A 117 15.19 11.95 -6.76
N MET A 118 14.22 11.11 -6.45
CA MET A 118 12.81 11.36 -6.83
C MET A 118 11.90 11.61 -5.65
#